data_a88639a41392d3af4ace4765f35ca362
#
_entry.id   a88639a41392d3af4ace4765f35ca362
#
_cell.length_a   1.000
_cell.length_b   1.000
_cell.length_c   1.000
_cell.angle_alpha   90.00
_cell.angle_beta   90.00
_cell.angle_gamma   90.00
#
_symmetry.space_group_name_H-M   'P 1'
#
loop_
_entity.id
_entity.type
_entity.pdbx_description
1 polymer ?
#
loop_
_entity_poly.entity_id
_entity_poly.type
_entity_poly.pdbx_seq_one_letter_code
_entity_poly.pdbx_strand_id
1 'polypeptide(L)'
;MTEEAQSPFIEKPVECPACKELSPQRFFRSSMFVPKTKESDEHVVSYTWLAKNVKRVHPPHYFLYHCPYCYYTDIGDEFSNPNADTLYRRVVKSFNDAGQKERQIIELMGQHVHYDEIDFCSALNLHFLAIFVQMVRPSDAHDSYKIARLLLRIAWLYRENTPDAGDKLQIPSVEEILKGMKTLDMAMQKARKNWDNLSNEIEHRAGELEQQFQGEGDGNPYRQCRASLGKQFDHFFAELYRLKTTCKRDLSGTLLDGNAQQAGPFFSFPSYQAFFEKLKSVWPFPPADELEAMNGAIAYFQHSVSTDSRFDDPQKRFLTISLITGLMVRCDDIDGAFSMVGSMYKVASDNRQRYMKQMQQKDIDEQTKRRLRVKMERARASLGQAAELRRELVDKLLERDLPKIKQVLAKNEGAAVEEIEKALKEIGIGEAVILRMQEKGGLLENLGKKKKRRFF
;
A
#
# COMPACT_ATOMS: atom_id res chain seq x y z
N MET A 1 -22.44 15.15 -28.64
CA MET A 1 -22.41 15.18 -27.15
C MET A 1 -21.51 14.02 -26.74
N THR A 2 -20.31 14.29 -26.28
CA THR A 2 -19.42 13.28 -25.70
C THR A 2 -20.01 12.91 -24.33
N GLU A 3 -20.50 11.68 -24.18
CA GLU A 3 -20.92 11.17 -22.87
C GLU A 3 -19.73 11.28 -21.91
N GLU A 4 -19.89 12.04 -20.84
CA GLU A 4 -18.90 12.09 -19.76
C GLU A 4 -18.70 10.71 -19.15
N ALA A 5 -17.44 10.31 -18.99
CA ALA A 5 -17.13 9.01 -18.43
C ALA A 5 -17.62 8.92 -16.98
N GLN A 6 -18.33 7.87 -16.64
CA GLN A 6 -18.87 7.65 -15.30
C GLN A 6 -17.73 7.48 -14.28
N SER A 7 -17.84 8.14 -13.13
CA SER A 7 -16.90 7.93 -12.02
C SER A 7 -16.98 6.48 -11.48
N PRO A 8 -15.86 5.81 -11.27
CA PRO A 8 -15.83 4.47 -10.66
C PRO A 8 -16.15 4.50 -9.16
N PHE A 9 -16.28 5.70 -8.57
CA PHE A 9 -16.46 5.89 -7.15
C PHE A 9 -17.89 6.31 -6.77
N ILE A 10 -18.25 5.97 -5.54
CA ILE A 10 -19.28 6.63 -4.77
C ILE A 10 -18.57 7.43 -3.70
N GLU A 11 -18.79 8.74 -3.66
CA GLU A 11 -18.29 9.60 -2.59
C GLU A 11 -19.30 9.65 -1.45
N LYS A 12 -18.84 9.44 -0.23
CA LYS A 12 -19.66 9.53 0.98
C LYS A 12 -18.91 10.33 2.02
N PRO A 13 -19.58 11.23 2.75
CA PRO A 13 -18.99 11.86 3.91
C PRO A 13 -18.76 10.82 5.00
N VAL A 14 -17.54 10.74 5.51
CA VAL A 14 -17.14 9.85 6.60
C VAL A 14 -16.53 10.70 7.71
N GLU A 15 -16.98 10.48 8.94
CA GLU A 15 -16.41 11.14 10.11
C GLU A 15 -15.00 10.61 10.38
N CYS A 16 -14.04 11.52 10.50
CA CYS A 16 -12.67 11.15 10.89
C CYS A 16 -12.65 10.66 12.34
N PRO A 17 -12.10 9.47 12.62
CA PRO A 17 -12.06 8.96 13.98
C PRO A 17 -11.20 9.81 14.93
N ALA A 18 -10.22 10.56 14.40
CA ALA A 18 -9.31 11.36 15.20
C ALA A 18 -9.84 12.78 15.50
N CYS A 19 -10.15 13.58 14.46
CA CYS A 19 -10.58 14.98 14.66
C CYS A 19 -12.10 15.19 14.60
N LYS A 20 -12.88 14.16 14.25
CA LYS A 20 -14.35 14.19 14.15
C LYS A 20 -14.89 15.01 12.98
N GLU A 21 -14.04 15.58 12.14
CA GLU A 21 -14.47 16.29 10.95
C GLU A 21 -14.97 15.32 9.86
N LEU A 22 -16.00 15.76 9.14
CA LEU A 22 -16.55 15.02 8.01
C LEU A 22 -15.74 15.32 6.75
N SER A 23 -15.27 14.27 6.07
CA SER A 23 -14.58 14.40 4.79
C SER A 23 -15.11 13.41 3.76
N PRO A 24 -15.19 13.78 2.46
CA PRO A 24 -15.61 12.85 1.42
C PRO A 24 -14.57 11.74 1.25
N GLN A 25 -15.03 10.50 1.39
CA GLN A 25 -14.21 9.32 1.12
C GLN A 25 -14.73 8.59 -0.12
N ARG A 26 -13.82 8.00 -0.88
CA ARG A 26 -14.10 7.34 -2.15
C ARG A 26 -14.23 5.84 -1.98
N PHE A 27 -15.40 5.34 -2.31
CA PHE A 27 -15.71 3.90 -2.32
C PHE A 27 -15.83 3.44 -3.77
N PHE A 28 -15.14 2.38 -4.13
CA PHE A 28 -15.40 1.76 -5.43
C PHE A 28 -16.85 1.27 -5.53
N ARG A 29 -17.49 1.57 -6.65
CA ARG A 29 -18.78 0.95 -6.97
C ARG A 29 -18.57 -0.55 -7.12
N SER A 30 -19.44 -1.35 -6.51
CA SER A 30 -19.40 -2.81 -6.66
C SER A 30 -19.45 -3.20 -8.14
N SER A 31 -18.69 -4.23 -8.51
CA SER A 31 -18.67 -4.78 -9.87
C SER A 31 -18.15 -3.87 -10.99
N MET A 32 -17.38 -2.81 -10.68
CA MET A 32 -16.78 -1.98 -11.72
C MET A 32 -15.58 -2.63 -12.39
N PHE A 33 -14.81 -3.42 -11.66
CA PHE A 33 -13.66 -4.14 -12.20
C PHE A 33 -13.46 -5.47 -11.49
N VAL A 34 -12.74 -6.37 -12.16
CA VAL A 34 -12.33 -7.67 -11.61
C VAL A 34 -10.82 -7.82 -11.79
N PRO A 35 -10.10 -8.26 -10.77
CA PRO A 35 -8.69 -8.64 -10.90
C PRO A 35 -8.55 -9.74 -11.96
N LYS A 36 -7.65 -9.53 -12.95
CA LYS A 36 -7.44 -10.50 -14.05
C LYS A 36 -6.24 -11.39 -13.78
N THR A 37 -5.11 -10.78 -13.44
CA THR A 37 -3.84 -11.48 -13.24
C THR A 37 -3.28 -11.11 -11.90
N LYS A 38 -2.91 -12.13 -11.10
CA LYS A 38 -2.21 -11.95 -9.82
C LYS A 38 -0.84 -12.60 -9.89
N GLU A 39 0.11 -11.95 -9.29
CA GLU A 39 1.45 -12.51 -9.03
C GLU A 39 1.47 -13.37 -7.76
N SER A 40 2.58 -14.05 -7.51
CA SER A 40 2.76 -14.94 -6.35
C SER A 40 2.69 -14.23 -4.99
N ASP A 41 2.93 -12.91 -4.98
CA ASP A 41 2.86 -12.03 -3.80
C ASP A 41 1.50 -11.33 -3.65
N GLU A 42 0.47 -11.84 -4.33
CA GLU A 42 -0.89 -11.30 -4.39
C GLU A 42 -1.04 -9.98 -5.17
N HIS A 43 0.03 -9.45 -5.76
CA HIS A 43 -0.03 -8.25 -6.60
C HIS A 43 -0.94 -8.47 -7.80
N VAL A 44 -1.89 -7.54 -8.01
CA VAL A 44 -2.81 -7.57 -9.15
C VAL A 44 -2.24 -6.73 -10.28
N VAL A 45 -1.66 -7.40 -11.28
CA VAL A 45 -1.00 -6.75 -12.43
C VAL A 45 -1.98 -6.12 -13.39
N SER A 46 -3.18 -6.66 -13.51
CA SER A 46 -4.18 -6.15 -14.45
C SER A 46 -5.60 -6.30 -13.96
N TYR A 47 -6.45 -5.35 -14.40
CA TYR A 47 -7.87 -5.29 -14.05
C TYR A 47 -8.71 -5.32 -15.31
N THR A 48 -9.79 -6.09 -15.32
CA THR A 48 -10.83 -6.03 -16.35
C THR A 48 -11.93 -5.08 -15.88
N TRP A 49 -12.09 -3.96 -16.56
CA TRP A 49 -13.18 -3.01 -16.31
C TRP A 49 -14.45 -3.50 -17.00
N LEU A 50 -15.51 -3.69 -16.23
CA LEU A 50 -16.77 -4.28 -16.71
C LEU A 50 -17.67 -3.26 -17.41
N ALA A 51 -17.62 -1.99 -17.00
CA ALA A 51 -18.38 -0.92 -17.63
C ALA A 51 -17.54 -0.23 -18.73
N LYS A 52 -18.18 0.01 -19.90
CA LYS A 52 -17.48 0.55 -21.09
C LYS A 52 -17.13 2.04 -20.97
N ASN A 53 -17.99 2.83 -20.33
CA ASN A 53 -17.86 4.28 -20.22
C ASN A 53 -17.53 4.71 -18.78
N VAL A 54 -16.39 4.21 -18.23
CA VAL A 54 -15.92 4.54 -16.89
C VAL A 54 -14.53 5.15 -16.95
N LYS A 55 -14.30 6.21 -16.16
CA LYS A 55 -12.95 6.75 -15.94
C LYS A 55 -12.11 5.66 -15.26
N ARG A 56 -11.15 5.11 -16.01
CA ARG A 56 -10.24 4.10 -15.47
C ARG A 56 -9.27 4.76 -14.50
N VAL A 57 -9.12 4.16 -13.34
CA VAL A 57 -8.20 4.58 -12.29
C VAL A 57 -7.35 3.39 -11.88
N HIS A 58 -6.28 3.64 -11.16
CA HIS A 58 -5.43 2.59 -10.62
C HIS A 58 -5.94 2.19 -9.22
N PRO A 59 -6.61 1.00 -9.05
CA PRO A 59 -7.28 0.65 -7.80
C PRO A 59 -6.37 0.64 -6.56
N PRO A 60 -5.09 0.23 -6.62
CA PRO A 60 -4.18 0.27 -5.50
C PRO A 60 -3.99 1.66 -4.87
N HIS A 61 -4.15 2.74 -5.64
CA HIS A 61 -4.02 4.11 -5.12
C HIS A 61 -5.14 4.50 -4.15
N TYR A 62 -6.32 3.87 -4.25
CA TYR A 62 -7.55 4.25 -3.52
C TYR A 62 -7.91 3.28 -2.40
N PHE A 63 -6.92 2.66 -1.82
CA PHE A 63 -7.11 1.67 -0.76
C PHE A 63 -7.29 2.27 0.63
N LEU A 64 -6.74 3.48 0.83
CA LEU A 64 -6.69 4.14 2.11
C LEU A 64 -7.66 5.31 2.16
N TYR A 65 -8.27 5.53 3.32
CA TYR A 65 -9.03 6.73 3.63
C TYR A 65 -8.14 7.72 4.34
N HIS A 66 -8.36 9.00 4.05
CA HIS A 66 -7.51 10.09 4.50
C HIS A 66 -8.35 11.27 4.96
N CYS A 67 -8.01 11.83 6.10
CA CYS A 67 -8.62 13.06 6.59
C CYS A 67 -7.76 14.26 6.17
N PRO A 68 -8.29 15.18 5.34
CA PRO A 68 -7.53 16.35 4.89
C PRO A 68 -7.30 17.38 6.01
N TYR A 69 -7.99 17.27 7.15
CA TYR A 69 -7.89 18.23 8.25
C TYR A 69 -6.81 17.88 9.27
N CYS A 70 -6.67 16.60 9.61
CA CYS A 70 -5.68 16.16 10.60
C CYS A 70 -4.67 15.15 10.04
N TYR A 71 -4.82 14.74 8.79
CA TYR A 71 -3.98 13.77 8.08
C TYR A 71 -4.02 12.33 8.63
N TYR A 72 -4.98 12.02 9.51
CA TYR A 72 -5.21 10.64 9.92
C TYR A 72 -5.54 9.79 8.69
N THR A 73 -4.80 8.71 8.52
CA THR A 73 -4.91 7.83 7.34
C THR A 73 -4.96 6.38 7.78
N ASP A 74 -5.95 5.66 7.28
CA ASP A 74 -6.11 4.23 7.61
C ASP A 74 -6.85 3.46 6.52
N ILE A 75 -6.90 2.14 6.66
CA ILE A 75 -7.72 1.26 5.82
C ILE A 75 -9.19 1.63 5.99
N GLY A 76 -9.95 1.64 4.90
CA GLY A 76 -11.31 2.16 4.87
C GLY A 76 -12.26 1.64 5.96
N ASP A 77 -12.25 0.32 6.19
CA ASP A 77 -13.10 -0.30 7.21
C ASP A 77 -12.70 0.13 8.63
N GLU A 78 -11.40 0.22 8.91
CA GLU A 78 -10.85 0.63 10.20
C GLU A 78 -11.02 2.12 10.44
N PHE A 79 -10.89 2.93 9.40
CA PHE A 79 -11.16 4.36 9.44
C PHE A 79 -12.64 4.64 9.75
N SER A 80 -13.54 3.94 9.07
CA SER A 80 -15.00 4.17 9.20
C SER A 80 -15.59 3.62 10.50
N ASN A 81 -14.99 2.59 11.09
CA ASN A 81 -15.49 1.95 12.30
C ASN A 81 -14.39 1.65 13.34
N PRO A 82 -13.75 2.70 13.90
CA PRO A 82 -12.66 2.56 14.87
C PRO A 82 -13.11 1.91 16.18
N ASN A 83 -14.42 1.84 16.44
CA ASN A 83 -14.96 1.23 17.66
C ASN A 83 -15.16 -0.29 17.55
N ALA A 84 -15.00 -0.86 16.35
CA ALA A 84 -15.14 -2.31 16.15
C ALA A 84 -14.09 -3.10 16.92
N ASP A 85 -12.93 -2.51 17.20
CA ASP A 85 -11.85 -3.16 17.93
C ASP A 85 -11.20 -2.20 18.95
N THR A 86 -10.82 -2.75 20.11
CA THR A 86 -10.06 -2.00 21.15
C THR A 86 -8.70 -1.55 20.65
N LEU A 87 -8.10 -2.30 19.71
CA LEU A 87 -6.82 -1.97 19.11
C LEU A 87 -6.93 -0.66 18.30
N TYR A 88 -7.95 -0.52 17.47
CA TYR A 88 -8.17 0.68 16.64
C TYR A 88 -8.42 1.93 17.48
N ARG A 89 -9.19 1.80 18.58
CA ARG A 89 -9.38 2.91 19.53
C ARG A 89 -8.06 3.37 20.15
N ARG A 90 -7.15 2.46 20.44
CA ARG A 90 -5.80 2.78 20.97
C ARG A 90 -4.96 3.49 19.92
N VAL A 91 -5.04 3.09 18.65
CA VAL A 91 -4.34 3.78 17.54
C VAL A 91 -4.80 5.23 17.45
N VAL A 92 -6.12 5.46 17.38
CA VAL A 92 -6.70 6.81 17.32
C VAL A 92 -6.28 7.66 18.53
N LYS A 93 -6.31 7.09 19.73
CA LYS A 93 -5.85 7.77 20.94
C LYS A 93 -4.37 8.17 20.84
N SER A 94 -3.49 7.23 20.50
CA SER A 94 -2.05 7.51 20.37
C SER A 94 -1.78 8.56 19.29
N PHE A 95 -2.52 8.55 18.19
CA PHE A 95 -2.44 9.58 17.15
C PHE A 95 -2.83 10.97 17.70
N ASN A 96 -3.89 11.05 18.50
CA ASN A 96 -4.32 12.31 19.11
C ASN A 96 -3.34 12.81 20.17
N ASP A 97 -2.69 11.89 20.87
CA ASP A 97 -1.67 12.19 21.90
C ASP A 97 -0.25 12.38 21.30
N ALA A 98 -0.11 12.35 19.96
CA ALA A 98 1.18 12.49 19.27
C ALA A 98 1.89 13.79 19.66
N GLY A 99 3.19 13.70 19.93
CA GLY A 99 4.04 14.82 20.28
C GLY A 99 4.34 15.75 19.09
N GLN A 100 5.07 16.83 19.38
CA GLN A 100 5.35 17.85 18.34
C GLN A 100 6.15 17.28 17.15
N LYS A 101 7.11 16.38 17.41
CA LYS A 101 7.92 15.75 16.34
C LYS A 101 7.08 14.87 15.44
N GLU A 102 6.23 14.04 16.03
CA GLU A 102 5.32 13.16 15.29
C GLU A 102 4.33 14.00 14.48
N ARG A 103 3.79 15.07 15.03
CA ARG A 103 2.91 16.00 14.31
C ARG A 103 3.59 16.63 13.10
N GLN A 104 4.84 17.07 13.23
CA GLN A 104 5.60 17.61 12.10
C GLN A 104 5.81 16.59 10.98
N ILE A 105 6.04 15.31 11.31
CA ILE A 105 6.17 14.25 10.31
C ILE A 105 4.83 13.98 9.61
N ILE A 106 3.72 13.94 10.38
CA ILE A 106 2.36 13.76 9.85
C ILE A 106 2.02 14.91 8.91
N GLU A 107 2.27 16.15 9.30
CA GLU A 107 2.03 17.35 8.50
C GLU A 107 2.89 17.35 7.24
N LEU A 108 4.19 17.02 7.36
CA LEU A 108 5.10 16.93 6.23
C LEU A 108 4.59 15.99 5.14
N MET A 109 4.08 14.81 5.51
CA MET A 109 3.52 13.86 4.54
C MET A 109 2.11 14.26 4.06
N GLY A 110 1.24 14.65 5.00
CA GLY A 110 -0.18 14.90 4.73
C GLY A 110 -0.42 16.06 3.78
N GLN A 111 0.39 17.10 3.86
CA GLN A 111 0.27 18.27 2.98
C GLN A 111 0.63 17.96 1.51
N HIS A 112 1.34 16.86 1.25
CA HIS A 112 1.70 16.39 -0.09
C HIS A 112 0.76 15.31 -0.63
N VAL A 113 -0.42 15.12 -0.03
CA VAL A 113 -1.45 14.20 -0.52
C VAL A 113 -2.50 14.97 -1.33
N HIS A 114 -2.57 14.70 -2.63
CA HIS A 114 -3.61 15.20 -3.52
C HIS A 114 -4.75 14.18 -3.61
N TYR A 115 -5.71 14.27 -2.69
CA TYR A 115 -6.76 13.26 -2.56
C TYR A 115 -7.81 13.32 -3.70
N ASP A 116 -7.91 14.44 -4.40
CA ASP A 116 -8.81 14.60 -5.55
C ASP A 116 -8.34 13.79 -6.78
N GLU A 117 -7.04 13.71 -6.99
CA GLU A 117 -6.42 12.89 -8.02
C GLU A 117 -5.16 12.24 -7.44
N ILE A 118 -5.34 10.99 -6.96
CA ILE A 118 -4.24 10.28 -6.28
C ILE A 118 -3.26 9.78 -7.34
N ASP A 119 -2.16 10.49 -7.47
CA ASP A 119 -0.98 10.08 -8.24
C ASP A 119 -0.11 9.11 -7.43
N PHE A 120 0.98 8.66 -8.02
CA PHE A 120 1.92 7.74 -7.37
C PHE A 120 2.51 8.30 -6.08
N CYS A 121 2.91 9.58 -6.08
CA CYS A 121 3.51 10.23 -4.90
C CYS A 121 2.50 10.33 -3.75
N SER A 122 1.28 10.75 -4.06
CA SER A 122 0.17 10.80 -3.11
C SER A 122 -0.16 9.41 -2.58
N ALA A 123 -0.16 8.38 -3.44
CA ALA A 123 -0.38 7.00 -3.01
C ALA A 123 0.72 6.52 -2.04
N LEU A 124 1.99 6.79 -2.34
CA LEU A 124 3.11 6.49 -1.43
C LEU A 124 2.94 7.21 -0.08
N ASN A 125 2.67 8.53 -0.11
CA ASN A 125 2.50 9.32 1.11
C ASN A 125 1.31 8.83 1.96
N LEU A 126 0.21 8.43 1.33
CA LEU A 126 -0.92 7.81 2.04
C LEU A 126 -0.50 6.52 2.77
N HIS A 127 0.28 5.66 2.10
CA HIS A 127 0.76 4.43 2.72
C HIS A 127 1.78 4.70 3.84
N PHE A 128 2.67 5.68 3.66
CA PHE A 128 3.60 6.11 4.71
C PHE A 128 2.85 6.70 5.90
N LEU A 129 1.85 7.55 5.68
CA LEU A 129 0.99 8.06 6.76
C LEU A 129 0.29 6.94 7.51
N ALA A 130 -0.30 5.97 6.79
CA ALA A 130 -0.98 4.84 7.42
C ALA A 130 -0.01 3.99 8.26
N ILE A 131 1.24 3.79 7.82
CA ILE A 131 2.29 3.13 8.61
C ILE A 131 2.65 3.99 9.81
N PHE A 132 2.89 5.30 9.61
CA PHE A 132 3.29 6.19 10.69
C PHE A 132 2.24 6.27 11.79
N VAL A 133 0.95 6.32 11.43
CA VAL A 133 -0.18 6.23 12.39
C VAL A 133 -0.09 4.96 13.26
N GLN A 134 0.35 3.83 12.71
CA GLN A 134 0.58 2.62 13.52
C GLN A 134 1.81 2.76 14.42
N MET A 135 2.84 3.49 13.97
CA MET A 135 4.14 3.60 14.64
C MET A 135 4.21 4.71 15.71
N VAL A 136 3.23 5.61 15.78
CA VAL A 136 3.12 6.59 16.88
C VAL A 136 2.94 5.90 18.25
N ARG A 137 2.56 4.63 18.24
CA ARG A 137 2.45 3.78 19.44
C ARG A 137 3.82 3.22 19.85
N PRO A 138 3.98 2.77 21.11
CA PRO A 138 5.14 1.97 21.50
C PRO A 138 5.31 0.74 20.60
N SER A 139 6.55 0.36 20.33
CA SER A 139 6.88 -0.69 19.35
C SER A 139 6.27 -2.07 19.66
N ASP A 140 6.09 -2.41 20.93
CA ASP A 140 5.43 -3.64 21.39
C ASP A 140 3.92 -3.65 21.12
N ALA A 141 3.34 -2.50 20.81
CA ALA A 141 1.93 -2.32 20.51
C ALA A 141 1.64 -2.12 19.01
N HIS A 142 2.65 -2.21 18.14
CA HIS A 142 2.45 -2.09 16.69
C HIS A 142 1.65 -3.27 16.13
N ASP A 143 0.74 -3.00 15.20
CA ASP A 143 0.16 -4.05 14.37
C ASP A 143 1.13 -4.43 13.25
N SER A 144 2.02 -5.37 13.54
CA SER A 144 3.06 -5.80 12.61
C SER A 144 2.49 -6.37 11.31
N TYR A 145 1.37 -7.07 11.37
CA TYR A 145 0.71 -7.61 10.17
C TYR A 145 0.19 -6.50 9.26
N LYS A 146 -0.40 -5.47 9.84
CA LYS A 146 -0.90 -4.31 9.08
C LYS A 146 0.25 -3.52 8.45
N ILE A 147 1.32 -3.27 9.22
CA ILE A 147 2.53 -2.62 8.70
C ILE A 147 3.13 -3.43 7.55
N ALA A 148 3.25 -4.76 7.70
CA ALA A 148 3.74 -5.64 6.65
C ALA A 148 2.91 -5.53 5.36
N ARG A 149 1.58 -5.52 5.47
CA ARG A 149 0.68 -5.37 4.32
C ARG A 149 0.78 -4.02 3.64
N LEU A 150 0.97 -2.95 4.40
CA LEU A 150 1.18 -1.61 3.84
C LEU A 150 2.53 -1.52 3.11
N LEU A 151 3.60 -2.08 3.68
CA LEU A 151 4.91 -2.17 3.04
C LEU A 151 4.86 -3.00 1.75
N LEU A 152 4.15 -4.12 1.74
CA LEU A 152 3.94 -4.92 0.54
C LEU A 152 3.22 -4.12 -0.57
N ARG A 153 2.24 -3.29 -0.21
CA ARG A 153 1.57 -2.41 -1.18
C ARG A 153 2.48 -1.31 -1.70
N ILE A 154 3.36 -0.77 -0.86
CA ILE A 154 4.40 0.16 -1.28
C ILE A 154 5.35 -0.52 -2.29
N ALA A 155 5.73 -1.78 -2.04
CA ALA A 155 6.53 -2.54 -3.01
C ALA A 155 5.82 -2.70 -4.37
N TRP A 156 4.49 -2.95 -4.37
CA TRP A 156 3.72 -3.00 -5.61
C TRP A 156 3.66 -1.65 -6.32
N LEU A 157 3.49 -0.55 -5.58
CA LEU A 157 3.52 0.80 -6.15
C LEU A 157 4.87 1.09 -6.83
N TYR A 158 5.99 0.77 -6.19
CA TYR A 158 7.32 0.92 -6.79
C TYR A 158 7.53 0.02 -8.01
N ARG A 159 7.01 -1.21 -8.00
CA ARG A 159 7.08 -2.13 -9.15
C ARG A 159 6.34 -1.61 -10.37
N GLU A 160 5.14 -1.06 -10.16
CA GLU A 160 4.30 -0.56 -11.24
C GLU A 160 4.80 0.77 -11.80
N ASN A 161 5.40 1.57 -10.97
CA ASN A 161 5.91 2.88 -11.31
C ASN A 161 7.40 2.98 -10.95
N THR A 162 8.19 1.99 -11.42
CA THR A 162 9.64 2.19 -11.48
C THR A 162 9.84 3.33 -12.48
N PRO A 163 10.22 4.54 -12.04
CA PRO A 163 10.41 5.63 -12.99
C PRO A 163 11.49 5.17 -13.94
N ASP A 164 11.17 5.03 -15.23
CA ASP A 164 12.19 5.12 -16.25
C ASP A 164 12.98 6.38 -15.91
N ALA A 165 14.28 6.32 -15.95
CA ALA A 165 15.19 7.38 -15.48
C ALA A 165 14.92 8.77 -16.11
N GLY A 166 13.88 8.89 -16.92
CA GLY A 166 13.36 10.09 -17.55
C GLY A 166 12.06 10.64 -16.96
N ASP A 167 11.24 9.83 -16.24
CA ASP A 167 9.99 10.30 -15.67
C ASP A 167 10.25 11.01 -14.34
N LYS A 168 10.57 12.28 -14.44
CA LYS A 168 10.61 13.14 -13.25
C LYS A 168 9.20 13.26 -12.70
N LEU A 169 8.94 12.64 -11.55
CA LEU A 169 7.80 12.94 -10.72
C LEU A 169 7.89 14.43 -10.32
N GLN A 170 7.24 15.28 -11.11
CA GLN A 170 7.31 16.71 -10.91
C GLN A 170 6.20 17.13 -9.96
N ILE A 171 6.59 17.52 -8.75
CA ILE A 171 5.80 18.51 -8.01
C ILE A 171 5.80 19.79 -8.87
N PRO A 172 4.62 20.44 -9.05
CA PRO A 172 4.55 21.65 -9.84
C PRO A 172 5.65 22.64 -9.44
N SER A 173 6.38 23.16 -10.41
CA SER A 173 7.41 24.15 -10.12
C SER A 173 6.79 25.40 -9.48
N VAL A 174 7.58 26.16 -8.72
CA VAL A 174 7.10 27.43 -8.13
C VAL A 174 6.50 28.34 -9.22
N GLU A 175 7.04 28.29 -10.46
CA GLU A 175 6.51 29.04 -11.60
C GLU A 175 5.12 28.58 -12.03
N GLU A 176 4.88 27.25 -12.08
CA GLU A 176 3.57 26.68 -12.42
C GLU A 176 2.53 27.02 -11.34
N ILE A 177 2.92 26.98 -10.07
CA ILE A 177 2.08 27.39 -8.95
C ILE A 177 1.74 28.88 -9.04
N LEU A 178 2.72 29.74 -9.28
CA LEU A 178 2.52 31.19 -9.48
C LEU A 178 1.60 31.46 -10.68
N LYS A 179 1.74 30.71 -11.77
CA LYS A 179 0.87 30.77 -12.94
C LYS A 179 -0.54 30.33 -12.59
N GLY A 180 -0.70 29.22 -11.86
CA GLY A 180 -1.99 28.75 -11.35
C GLY A 180 -2.66 29.78 -10.43
N MET A 181 -1.91 30.42 -9.53
CA MET A 181 -2.40 31.48 -8.66
C MET A 181 -2.88 32.71 -9.44
N LYS A 182 -2.16 33.12 -10.52
CA LYS A 182 -2.63 34.20 -11.41
C LYS A 182 -3.93 33.81 -12.12
N THR A 183 -4.05 32.58 -12.58
CA THR A 183 -5.27 32.06 -13.21
C THR A 183 -6.43 32.06 -12.23
N LEU A 184 -6.20 31.61 -10.99
CA LEU A 184 -7.18 31.66 -9.92
C LEU A 184 -7.63 33.12 -9.63
N ASP A 185 -6.69 34.05 -9.58
CA ASP A 185 -6.97 35.48 -9.40
C ASP A 185 -7.93 36.02 -10.47
N MET A 186 -7.63 35.73 -11.73
CA MET A 186 -8.49 36.15 -12.85
C MET A 186 -9.88 35.49 -12.76
N ALA A 187 -9.94 34.21 -12.40
CA ALA A 187 -11.21 33.51 -12.23
C ALA A 187 -12.03 34.10 -11.07
N MET A 188 -11.39 34.40 -9.94
CA MET A 188 -12.04 35.06 -8.80
C MET A 188 -12.59 36.45 -9.15
N GLN A 189 -11.81 37.26 -9.85
CA GLN A 189 -12.26 38.61 -10.32
C GLN A 189 -13.46 38.47 -11.26
N LYS A 190 -13.42 37.52 -12.19
CA LYS A 190 -14.53 37.24 -13.12
C LYS A 190 -15.78 36.79 -12.37
N ALA A 191 -15.60 35.86 -11.42
CA ALA A 191 -16.71 35.38 -10.60
C ALA A 191 -17.33 36.51 -9.74
N ARG A 192 -16.50 37.38 -9.16
CA ARG A 192 -17.00 38.56 -8.41
C ARG A 192 -17.81 39.49 -9.30
N LYS A 193 -17.27 39.83 -10.49
CA LYS A 193 -17.98 40.65 -11.46
C LYS A 193 -19.31 40.03 -11.91
N ASN A 194 -19.33 38.72 -12.14
CA ASN A 194 -20.58 38.03 -12.49
C ASN A 194 -21.58 38.06 -11.35
N TRP A 195 -21.13 37.91 -10.10
CA TRP A 195 -21.98 38.05 -8.93
C TRP A 195 -22.56 39.44 -8.80
N ASP A 196 -21.73 40.50 -8.96
CA ASP A 196 -22.21 41.89 -8.89
C ASP A 196 -23.27 42.15 -9.96
N ASN A 197 -23.08 41.68 -11.20
CA ASN A 197 -24.05 41.77 -12.28
C ASN A 197 -25.37 41.05 -11.93
N LEU A 198 -25.30 39.80 -11.46
CA LEU A 198 -26.46 39.02 -11.07
C LEU A 198 -27.18 39.66 -9.88
N SER A 199 -26.46 40.14 -8.89
CA SER A 199 -26.97 40.83 -7.73
C SER A 199 -27.76 42.11 -8.12
N ASN A 200 -27.23 42.89 -9.08
CA ASN A 200 -27.89 44.08 -9.61
C ASN A 200 -29.14 43.70 -10.41
N GLU A 201 -29.11 42.64 -11.20
CA GLU A 201 -30.28 42.17 -11.96
C GLU A 201 -31.41 41.70 -11.02
N ILE A 202 -31.06 40.94 -9.95
CA ILE A 202 -32.01 40.50 -8.92
C ILE A 202 -32.65 41.73 -8.23
N GLU A 203 -31.85 42.76 -7.90
CA GLU A 203 -32.36 44.00 -7.29
C GLU A 203 -33.29 44.76 -8.22
N HIS A 204 -32.93 44.87 -9.50
CA HIS A 204 -33.78 45.54 -10.50
C HIS A 204 -35.13 44.82 -10.63
N ARG A 205 -35.12 43.48 -10.76
CA ARG A 205 -36.35 42.69 -10.87
C ARG A 205 -37.19 42.72 -9.57
N ALA A 206 -36.54 42.74 -8.42
CA ALA A 206 -37.24 42.89 -7.14
C ALA A 206 -37.94 44.24 -7.05
N GLY A 207 -37.31 45.32 -7.53
CA GLY A 207 -37.90 46.65 -7.63
C GLY A 207 -39.10 46.74 -8.59
N GLU A 208 -38.99 46.08 -9.76
CA GLU A 208 -40.11 46.00 -10.73
C GLU A 208 -41.33 45.27 -10.13
N LEU A 209 -41.10 44.18 -9.39
CA LEU A 209 -42.15 43.41 -8.73
C LEU A 209 -42.79 44.21 -7.59
N GLU A 210 -42.03 44.98 -6.80
CA GLU A 210 -42.55 45.86 -5.75
C GLU A 210 -43.48 46.95 -6.32
N GLN A 211 -43.10 47.53 -7.49
CA GLN A 211 -43.95 48.51 -8.17
C GLN A 211 -45.25 47.89 -8.70
N GLN A 212 -45.23 46.63 -9.13
CA GLN A 212 -46.41 45.94 -9.63
C GLN A 212 -47.39 45.50 -8.53
N PHE A 213 -46.93 45.14 -7.34
CA PHE A 213 -47.72 44.51 -6.29
C PHE A 213 -48.14 45.48 -5.15
N GLN A 214 -47.77 46.76 -5.19
CA GLN A 214 -48.20 47.81 -4.20
C GLN A 214 -48.27 47.32 -2.75
N GLY A 215 -47.39 46.51 -2.28
CA GLY A 215 -47.46 45.90 -0.98
C GLY A 215 -46.13 45.72 -0.27
N GLU A 216 -46.06 46.33 0.88
CA GLU A 216 -45.22 46.09 2.06
C GLU A 216 -43.74 45.74 1.85
N GLY A 217 -42.89 46.72 2.11
CA GLY A 217 -41.48 46.80 1.72
C GLY A 217 -40.45 45.84 2.39
N ASP A 218 -40.66 45.24 3.54
CA ASP A 218 -39.63 44.47 4.26
C ASP A 218 -39.72 42.94 4.09
N GLY A 219 -40.78 42.46 3.46
CA GLY A 219 -41.07 41.03 3.31
C GLY A 219 -40.74 40.43 1.93
N ASN A 220 -40.10 41.17 1.00
CA ASN A 220 -39.87 40.69 -0.35
C ASN A 220 -38.90 39.47 -0.36
N PRO A 221 -39.37 38.26 -0.73
CA PRO A 221 -38.59 37.03 -0.69
C PRO A 221 -37.34 37.07 -1.59
N TYR A 222 -37.36 37.87 -2.66
CA TYR A 222 -36.21 38.05 -3.55
C TYR A 222 -35.07 38.82 -2.89
N ARG A 223 -35.40 39.89 -2.11
CA ARG A 223 -34.40 40.63 -1.32
C ARG A 223 -33.81 39.78 -0.20
N GLN A 224 -34.64 38.99 0.48
CA GLN A 224 -34.17 38.07 1.51
C GLN A 224 -33.26 36.97 0.92
N CYS A 225 -33.63 36.40 -0.23
CA CYS A 225 -32.81 35.41 -0.96
C CYS A 225 -31.49 36.05 -1.39
N ARG A 226 -31.48 37.24 -1.98
CA ARG A 226 -30.27 37.98 -2.35
C ARG A 226 -29.39 38.23 -1.14
N ALA A 227 -29.90 38.67 -0.03
CA ALA A 227 -29.13 38.94 1.17
C ALA A 227 -28.50 37.66 1.75
N SER A 228 -29.22 36.53 1.72
CA SER A 228 -28.72 35.24 2.14
C SER A 228 -27.59 34.75 1.20
N LEU A 229 -27.82 34.76 -0.10
CA LEU A 229 -26.82 34.38 -1.11
C LEU A 229 -25.60 35.31 -1.05
N GLY A 230 -25.80 36.61 -0.86
CA GLY A 230 -24.72 37.58 -0.71
C GLY A 230 -23.79 37.24 0.45
N LYS A 231 -24.36 36.93 1.61
CA LYS A 231 -23.59 36.53 2.79
C LYS A 231 -22.75 35.24 2.52
N GLN A 232 -23.37 34.24 1.87
CA GLN A 232 -22.66 33.00 1.52
C GLN A 232 -21.54 33.27 0.51
N PHE A 233 -21.79 34.13 -0.47
CA PHE A 233 -20.80 34.51 -1.49
C PHE A 233 -19.64 35.29 -0.88
N ASP A 234 -19.93 36.24 0.00
CA ASP A 234 -18.89 37.02 0.69
C ASP A 234 -18.06 36.14 1.61
N HIS A 235 -18.67 35.21 2.31
CA HIS A 235 -17.96 34.22 3.13
C HIS A 235 -17.02 33.34 2.25
N PHE A 236 -17.54 32.80 1.15
CA PHE A 236 -16.74 32.00 0.21
C PHE A 236 -15.55 32.79 -0.36
N PHE A 237 -15.76 34.04 -0.78
CA PHE A 237 -14.68 34.89 -1.26
C PHE A 237 -13.67 35.25 -0.16
N ALA A 238 -14.13 35.47 1.06
CA ALA A 238 -13.24 35.73 2.20
C ALA A 238 -12.31 34.54 2.47
N GLU A 239 -12.84 33.32 2.44
CA GLU A 239 -12.05 32.09 2.62
C GLU A 239 -11.08 31.86 1.46
N LEU A 240 -11.50 32.06 0.21
CA LEU A 240 -10.59 31.98 -0.95
C LEU A 240 -9.46 33.03 -0.87
N TYR A 241 -9.80 34.26 -0.43
CA TYR A 241 -8.81 35.31 -0.28
C TYR A 241 -7.82 35.01 0.85
N ARG A 242 -8.29 34.41 1.95
CA ARG A 242 -7.46 33.94 3.06
C ARG A 242 -6.50 32.86 2.61
N LEU A 243 -7.00 31.83 1.91
CA LEU A 243 -6.19 30.78 1.31
C LEU A 243 -5.11 31.33 0.38
N LYS A 244 -5.50 32.21 -0.54
CA LYS A 244 -4.57 32.88 -1.45
C LYS A 244 -3.48 33.67 -0.71
N THR A 245 -3.85 34.39 0.34
CA THR A 245 -2.93 35.21 1.14
C THR A 245 -1.95 34.32 1.90
N THR A 246 -2.43 33.20 2.45
CA THR A 246 -1.60 32.19 3.10
C THR A 246 -0.62 31.57 2.11
N CYS A 247 -1.08 31.13 0.95
CA CYS A 247 -0.23 30.60 -0.10
C CYS A 247 0.82 31.63 -0.58
N LYS A 248 0.44 32.89 -0.76
CA LYS A 248 1.40 33.96 -1.12
C LYS A 248 2.44 34.19 -0.05
N ARG A 249 2.05 34.23 1.22
CA ARG A 249 2.97 34.41 2.34
C ARG A 249 3.98 33.28 2.41
N ASP A 250 3.50 32.05 2.28
CA ASP A 250 4.33 30.86 2.35
C ASP A 250 5.28 30.77 1.16
N LEU A 251 4.83 31.11 -0.05
CA LEU A 251 5.68 31.27 -1.23
C LEU A 251 6.72 32.39 -1.08
N SER A 252 6.33 33.55 -0.52
CA SER A 252 7.23 34.67 -0.33
C SER A 252 8.32 34.37 0.69
N GLY A 253 7.99 33.67 1.77
CA GLY A 253 8.98 33.18 2.74
C GLY A 253 9.98 32.22 2.11
N THR A 254 9.52 31.32 1.25
CA THR A 254 10.39 30.37 0.54
C THR A 254 11.35 31.04 -0.43
N LEU A 255 10.90 32.10 -1.12
CA LEU A 255 11.69 32.79 -2.14
C LEU A 255 12.66 33.83 -1.57
N LEU A 256 12.34 34.45 -0.42
CA LEU A 256 13.12 35.57 0.12
C LEU A 256 14.26 35.13 1.04
N ASP A 257 14.13 34.02 1.75
CA ASP A 257 15.08 33.66 2.80
C ASP A 257 16.20 32.72 2.36
N GLY A 258 16.19 32.22 1.10
CA GLY A 258 17.22 31.27 0.61
C GLY A 258 17.36 29.99 1.46
N ASN A 259 16.63 29.92 2.56
CA ASN A 259 16.55 28.79 3.48
C ASN A 259 15.27 28.00 3.20
N ALA A 260 15.32 27.10 2.22
CA ALA A 260 14.27 26.15 1.92
C ALA A 260 13.83 25.30 3.15
N GLN A 261 14.52 25.44 4.28
CA GLN A 261 14.27 24.71 5.52
C GLN A 261 13.19 25.32 6.42
N GLN A 262 12.76 26.56 6.19
CA GLN A 262 11.76 27.27 7.02
C GLN A 262 10.45 27.58 6.31
N ALA A 263 10.35 27.27 5.03
CA ALA A 263 9.10 27.46 4.29
C ALA A 263 8.06 26.41 4.66
N GLY A 264 6.80 26.84 4.70
CA GLY A 264 5.67 25.92 4.90
C GLY A 264 5.74 24.75 3.94
N PRO A 265 5.33 23.56 4.35
CA PRO A 265 5.67 22.29 3.71
C PRO A 265 5.15 22.11 2.28
N PHE A 266 4.14 22.86 1.87
CA PHE A 266 3.50 22.71 0.55
C PHE A 266 4.40 23.06 -0.65
N PHE A 267 5.39 23.93 -0.48
CA PHE A 267 6.11 24.51 -1.61
C PHE A 267 7.64 24.48 -1.45
N SER A 268 8.12 23.74 -0.48
CA SER A 268 9.53 23.77 -0.08
C SER A 268 10.40 22.77 -0.83
N PHE A 269 9.83 21.88 -1.65
CA PHE A 269 10.59 20.83 -2.30
C PHE A 269 10.53 20.95 -3.82
N PRO A 270 11.69 21.05 -4.52
CA PRO A 270 11.74 21.15 -5.97
C PRO A 270 11.39 19.84 -6.68
N SER A 271 11.37 18.72 -5.96
CA SER A 271 11.04 17.38 -6.48
C SER A 271 10.58 16.47 -5.37
N TYR A 272 9.91 15.37 -5.74
CA TYR A 272 9.58 14.32 -4.78
C TYR A 272 10.82 13.70 -4.13
N GLN A 273 11.93 13.61 -4.87
CA GLN A 273 13.20 13.13 -4.33
C GLN A 273 13.69 13.99 -3.16
N ALA A 274 13.66 15.31 -3.32
CA ALA A 274 14.07 16.24 -2.25
C ALA A 274 13.14 16.16 -1.03
N PHE A 275 11.84 16.02 -1.26
CA PHE A 275 10.87 15.74 -0.19
C PHE A 275 11.18 14.42 0.52
N PHE A 276 11.42 13.35 -0.22
CA PHE A 276 11.68 12.02 0.32
C PHE A 276 12.98 11.98 1.15
N GLU A 277 14.03 12.65 0.70
CA GLU A 277 15.29 12.81 1.44
C GLU A 277 15.03 13.56 2.77
N LYS A 278 14.23 14.62 2.75
CA LYS A 278 13.81 15.30 3.97
C LYS A 278 13.02 14.40 4.89
N LEU A 279 12.06 13.66 4.36
CA LEU A 279 11.27 12.69 5.13
C LEU A 279 12.18 11.64 5.78
N LYS A 280 13.10 11.04 5.03
CA LYS A 280 14.08 10.08 5.57
C LYS A 280 14.99 10.68 6.65
N SER A 281 15.32 11.98 6.57
CA SER A 281 16.14 12.64 7.59
C SER A 281 15.44 12.77 8.95
N VAL A 282 14.11 12.88 8.97
CA VAL A 282 13.32 13.02 10.21
C VAL A 282 12.64 11.72 10.63
N TRP A 283 12.41 10.82 9.70
CA TRP A 283 11.85 9.50 9.89
C TRP A 283 12.53 8.51 8.93
N PRO A 284 13.57 7.76 9.37
CA PRO A 284 14.36 6.88 8.49
C PRO A 284 13.64 5.65 7.93
N PHE A 285 12.43 5.36 8.41
CA PHE A 285 11.69 4.14 8.10
C PHE A 285 11.22 3.98 6.63
N PRO A 286 10.75 5.02 5.91
CA PRO A 286 10.20 4.88 4.58
C PRO A 286 11.15 4.16 3.63
N PRO A 287 10.72 3.06 2.97
CA PRO A 287 11.55 2.41 1.97
C PRO A 287 11.71 3.29 0.73
N ALA A 288 12.89 3.25 0.11
CA ALA A 288 13.22 4.04 -1.08
C ALA A 288 12.88 3.33 -2.39
N ASP A 289 12.69 2.02 -2.34
CA ASP A 289 12.45 1.19 -3.53
C ASP A 289 11.63 -0.08 -3.20
N GLU A 290 11.35 -0.86 -4.24
CA GLU A 290 10.62 -2.13 -4.13
C GLU A 290 11.32 -3.11 -3.19
N LEU A 291 12.64 -3.23 -3.29
CA LEU A 291 13.42 -4.21 -2.52
C LEU A 291 13.44 -3.88 -1.03
N GLU A 292 13.67 -2.60 -0.67
CA GLU A 292 13.59 -2.15 0.73
C GLU A 292 12.18 -2.39 1.30
N ALA A 293 11.13 -2.10 0.52
CA ALA A 293 9.75 -2.30 0.92
C ALA A 293 9.41 -3.78 1.13
N MET A 294 9.85 -4.67 0.23
CA MET A 294 9.67 -6.11 0.37
C MET A 294 10.40 -6.68 1.58
N ASN A 295 11.66 -6.30 1.79
CA ASN A 295 12.44 -6.74 2.94
C ASN A 295 11.80 -6.29 4.27
N GLY A 296 11.31 -5.04 4.32
CA GLY A 296 10.53 -4.55 5.45
C GLY A 296 9.25 -5.38 5.67
N ALA A 297 8.50 -5.67 4.60
CA ALA A 297 7.29 -6.49 4.69
C ALA A 297 7.60 -7.90 5.21
N ILE A 298 8.67 -8.55 4.72
CA ILE A 298 9.12 -9.87 5.18
C ILE A 298 9.38 -9.84 6.70
N ALA A 299 10.16 -8.87 7.18
CA ALA A 299 10.51 -8.77 8.60
C ALA A 299 9.26 -8.60 9.49
N TYR A 300 8.33 -7.72 9.11
CA TYR A 300 7.10 -7.49 9.86
C TYR A 300 6.12 -8.67 9.77
N PHE A 301 6.02 -9.37 8.63
CA PHE A 301 5.24 -10.61 8.54
C PHE A 301 5.82 -11.72 9.41
N GLN A 302 7.14 -11.93 9.41
CA GLN A 302 7.80 -12.92 10.26
C GLN A 302 7.56 -12.64 11.75
N HIS A 303 7.71 -11.37 12.15
CA HIS A 303 7.39 -10.95 13.51
C HIS A 303 5.93 -11.26 13.86
N SER A 304 4.97 -10.89 12.99
CA SER A 304 3.55 -11.12 13.25
C SER A 304 3.20 -12.61 13.35
N VAL A 305 3.74 -13.46 12.48
CA VAL A 305 3.51 -14.92 12.52
C VAL A 305 4.03 -15.55 13.82
N SER A 306 5.05 -14.96 14.43
CA SER A 306 5.64 -15.46 15.70
C SER A 306 4.94 -14.94 16.96
N THR A 307 4.33 -13.76 16.91
CA THR A 307 3.84 -13.06 18.12
C THR A 307 2.34 -12.84 18.18
N ASP A 308 1.64 -12.86 17.05
CA ASP A 308 0.23 -12.48 16.96
C ASP A 308 -0.69 -13.69 16.99
N SER A 309 -1.64 -13.68 17.93
CA SER A 309 -2.66 -14.75 18.10
C SER A 309 -3.57 -14.93 16.87
N ARG A 310 -3.65 -13.96 15.96
CA ARG A 310 -4.34 -14.14 14.66
C ARG A 310 -3.80 -15.32 13.85
N PHE A 311 -2.56 -15.74 14.11
CA PHE A 311 -1.88 -16.87 13.46
C PHE A 311 -1.96 -18.18 14.25
N ASP A 312 -2.76 -18.22 15.32
CA ASP A 312 -3.18 -19.49 15.94
C ASP A 312 -4.07 -20.29 14.98
N ASP A 313 -4.73 -19.61 14.03
CA ASP A 313 -5.38 -20.26 12.90
C ASP A 313 -4.30 -20.79 11.93
N PRO A 314 -4.18 -22.12 11.83
CA PRO A 314 -3.15 -22.75 11.04
C PRO A 314 -3.24 -22.45 9.53
N GLN A 315 -4.44 -22.19 9.00
CA GLN A 315 -4.61 -21.87 7.60
C GLN A 315 -4.07 -20.46 7.29
N LYS A 316 -4.40 -19.48 8.13
CA LYS A 316 -3.85 -18.13 8.01
C LYS A 316 -2.34 -18.14 8.15
N ARG A 317 -1.83 -18.90 9.13
CA ARG A 317 -0.38 -19.06 9.34
C ARG A 317 0.30 -19.64 8.10
N PHE A 318 -0.24 -20.72 7.53
CA PHE A 318 0.30 -21.32 6.32
C PHE A 318 0.33 -20.37 5.15
N LEU A 319 -0.77 -19.66 4.87
CA LEU A 319 -0.87 -18.70 3.77
C LEU A 319 0.13 -17.54 3.92
N THR A 320 0.29 -17.04 5.15
CA THR A 320 1.24 -15.94 5.40
C THR A 320 2.70 -16.42 5.27
N ILE A 321 3.03 -17.63 5.73
CA ILE A 321 4.37 -18.20 5.53
C ILE A 321 4.62 -18.43 4.03
N SER A 322 3.63 -18.87 3.27
CA SER A 322 3.72 -19.01 1.82
C SER A 322 3.99 -17.67 1.13
N LEU A 323 3.30 -16.61 1.55
CA LEU A 323 3.54 -15.25 1.06
C LEU A 323 4.97 -14.78 1.37
N ILE A 324 5.43 -14.94 2.62
CA ILE A 324 6.81 -14.61 3.03
C ILE A 324 7.82 -15.34 2.14
N THR A 325 7.61 -16.65 1.91
CA THR A 325 8.48 -17.45 1.06
C THR A 325 8.54 -16.91 -0.38
N GLY A 326 7.38 -16.54 -0.94
CA GLY A 326 7.30 -15.92 -2.26
C GLY A 326 8.05 -14.58 -2.35
N LEU A 327 7.94 -13.76 -1.31
CA LEU A 327 8.66 -12.49 -1.21
C LEU A 327 10.18 -12.70 -1.10
N MET A 328 10.65 -13.66 -0.29
CA MET A 328 12.06 -14.00 -0.18
C MET A 328 12.64 -14.45 -1.51
N VAL A 329 11.92 -15.30 -2.26
CA VAL A 329 12.33 -15.71 -3.62
C VAL A 329 12.47 -14.51 -4.54
N ARG A 330 11.59 -13.53 -4.41
CA ARG A 330 11.61 -12.32 -5.23
C ARG A 330 12.75 -11.37 -4.86
N CYS A 331 13.15 -11.38 -3.58
CA CYS A 331 14.34 -10.67 -3.09
C CYS A 331 15.67 -11.43 -3.33
N ASP A 332 15.64 -12.54 -4.07
CA ASP A 332 16.77 -13.45 -4.29
C ASP A 332 17.34 -14.09 -3.00
N ASP A 333 16.58 -14.05 -1.90
CA ASP A 333 16.91 -14.76 -0.65
C ASP A 333 16.41 -16.22 -0.74
N ILE A 334 17.08 -17.02 -1.57
CA ILE A 334 16.69 -18.40 -1.82
C ILE A 334 16.93 -19.29 -0.59
N ASP A 335 17.96 -19.01 0.20
CA ASP A 335 18.28 -19.76 1.42
C ASP A 335 17.23 -19.51 2.52
N GLY A 336 16.83 -18.25 2.73
CA GLY A 336 15.74 -17.88 3.62
C GLY A 336 14.40 -18.50 3.19
N ALA A 337 14.09 -18.44 1.90
CA ALA A 337 12.90 -19.04 1.32
C ALA A 337 12.88 -20.56 1.55
N PHE A 338 14.00 -21.25 1.36
CA PHE A 338 14.12 -22.69 1.59
C PHE A 338 13.89 -23.06 3.06
N SER A 339 14.43 -22.26 3.98
CA SER A 339 14.18 -22.42 5.43
C SER A 339 12.69 -22.26 5.77
N MET A 340 12.02 -21.23 5.17
CA MET A 340 10.59 -20.98 5.42
C MET A 340 9.68 -22.08 4.89
N VAL A 341 10.04 -22.74 3.78
CA VAL A 341 9.29 -23.92 3.28
C VAL A 341 9.30 -25.07 4.29
N GLY A 342 10.38 -25.25 5.05
CA GLY A 342 10.39 -26.19 6.19
C GLY A 342 9.30 -25.88 7.21
N SER A 343 9.10 -24.61 7.52
CA SER A 343 8.02 -24.15 8.41
C SER A 343 6.63 -24.37 7.81
N MET A 344 6.45 -24.13 6.50
CA MET A 344 5.18 -24.44 5.80
C MET A 344 4.82 -25.92 5.93
N TYR A 345 5.81 -26.78 5.67
CA TYR A 345 5.63 -28.24 5.74
C TYR A 345 5.23 -28.69 7.14
N LYS A 346 5.89 -28.15 8.16
CA LYS A 346 5.57 -28.44 9.56
C LYS A 346 4.14 -28.02 9.89
N VAL A 347 3.74 -26.80 9.59
CA VAL A 347 2.39 -26.28 9.85
C VAL A 347 1.33 -27.15 9.16
N ALA A 348 1.53 -27.51 7.90
CA ALA A 348 0.58 -28.33 7.14
C ALA A 348 0.50 -29.78 7.68
N SER A 349 1.65 -30.36 8.07
CA SER A 349 1.73 -31.70 8.68
C SER A 349 1.03 -31.76 10.04
N ASP A 350 1.33 -30.78 10.92
CA ASP A 350 0.73 -30.69 12.25
C ASP A 350 -0.80 -30.54 12.16
N ASN A 351 -1.27 -29.72 11.19
CA ASN A 351 -2.69 -29.57 10.93
C ASN A 351 -3.35 -30.86 10.48
N ARG A 352 -2.74 -31.57 9.53
CA ARG A 352 -3.25 -32.86 9.08
C ARG A 352 -3.36 -33.84 10.24
N GLN A 353 -2.32 -33.95 11.09
CA GLN A 353 -2.34 -34.84 12.27
C GLN A 353 -3.42 -34.40 13.27
N ARG A 354 -3.57 -33.10 13.53
CA ARG A 354 -4.59 -32.57 14.43
C ARG A 354 -6.00 -32.94 13.95
N TYR A 355 -6.29 -32.74 12.65
CA TYR A 355 -7.60 -33.08 12.10
C TYR A 355 -7.86 -34.60 12.08
N MET A 356 -6.82 -35.42 11.83
CA MET A 356 -6.93 -36.86 11.93
C MET A 356 -7.29 -37.31 13.38
N LYS A 357 -6.60 -36.77 14.38
CA LYS A 357 -6.89 -37.07 15.80
C LYS A 357 -8.32 -36.62 16.16
N GLN A 358 -8.76 -35.46 15.71
CA GLN A 358 -10.13 -35.00 15.95
C GLN A 358 -11.17 -35.92 15.29
N MET A 359 -10.93 -36.44 14.08
CA MET A 359 -11.85 -37.36 13.40
C MET A 359 -11.95 -38.72 14.09
N GLN A 360 -10.97 -39.13 14.90
CA GLN A 360 -10.97 -40.40 15.64
C GLN A 360 -11.73 -40.33 16.97
N GLN A 361 -12.19 -39.16 17.41
CA GLN A 361 -12.97 -39.00 18.63
C GLN A 361 -14.36 -39.64 18.46
N LYS A 362 -14.83 -40.41 19.51
CA LYS A 362 -16.03 -41.27 19.41
C LYS A 362 -17.35 -40.50 19.27
N ASP A 363 -17.44 -39.27 19.78
CA ASP A 363 -18.70 -38.51 19.93
C ASP A 363 -18.85 -37.34 18.97
N ILE A 364 -18.33 -37.48 17.75
CA ILE A 364 -18.41 -36.40 16.74
C ILE A 364 -19.62 -36.62 15.85
N ASP A 365 -20.47 -35.58 15.73
CA ASP A 365 -21.58 -35.55 14.78
C ASP A 365 -21.12 -35.57 13.30
N GLU A 366 -21.99 -36.04 12.41
CA GLU A 366 -21.66 -36.15 10.97
C GLU A 366 -21.36 -34.82 10.30
N GLN A 367 -21.93 -33.70 10.77
CA GLN A 367 -21.64 -32.37 10.19
C GLN A 367 -20.22 -31.94 10.54
N THR A 368 -19.80 -32.18 11.78
CA THR A 368 -18.41 -31.90 12.23
C THR A 368 -17.42 -32.81 11.48
N LYS A 369 -17.75 -34.11 11.28
CA LYS A 369 -16.90 -35.01 10.47
C LYS A 369 -16.73 -34.49 9.03
N ARG A 370 -17.82 -34.02 8.39
CA ARG A 370 -17.72 -33.42 7.03
C ARG A 370 -16.81 -32.20 7.02
N ARG A 371 -16.94 -31.29 8.00
CA ARG A 371 -16.07 -30.11 8.13
C ARG A 371 -14.60 -30.50 8.33
N LEU A 372 -14.33 -31.50 9.15
CA LEU A 372 -12.98 -32.01 9.39
C LEU A 372 -12.36 -32.65 8.13
N ARG A 373 -13.15 -33.40 7.34
CA ARG A 373 -12.69 -33.93 6.04
C ARG A 373 -12.24 -32.81 5.10
N VAL A 374 -13.03 -31.75 4.96
CA VAL A 374 -12.66 -30.59 4.13
C VAL A 374 -11.37 -29.91 4.63
N LYS A 375 -11.23 -29.74 5.95
CA LYS A 375 -10.00 -29.20 6.55
C LYS A 375 -8.78 -30.10 6.32
N MET A 376 -8.97 -31.40 6.40
CA MET A 376 -7.92 -32.39 6.15
C MET A 376 -7.47 -32.39 4.67
N GLU A 377 -8.41 -32.31 3.73
CA GLU A 377 -8.07 -32.18 2.30
C GLU A 377 -7.32 -30.87 2.00
N ARG A 378 -7.71 -29.75 2.63
CA ARG A 378 -6.96 -28.50 2.54
C ARG A 378 -5.53 -28.63 3.09
N ALA A 379 -5.36 -29.28 4.24
CA ALA A 379 -4.04 -29.53 4.82
C ALA A 379 -3.18 -30.44 3.92
N ARG A 380 -3.80 -31.42 3.25
CA ARG A 380 -3.12 -32.28 2.27
C ARG A 380 -2.67 -31.46 1.01
N ALA A 381 -3.55 -30.61 0.51
CA ALA A 381 -3.21 -29.71 -0.60
C ALA A 381 -2.06 -28.77 -0.22
N SER A 382 -2.07 -28.22 1.01
CA SER A 382 -0.98 -27.38 1.54
C SER A 382 0.36 -28.12 1.64
N LEU A 383 0.35 -29.42 2.01
CA LEU A 383 1.55 -30.27 1.98
C LEU A 383 2.08 -30.45 0.55
N GLY A 384 1.18 -30.69 -0.42
CA GLY A 384 1.54 -30.78 -1.84
C GLY A 384 2.21 -29.50 -2.33
N GLN A 385 1.60 -28.35 -2.03
CA GLN A 385 2.13 -27.04 -2.38
C GLN A 385 3.51 -26.76 -1.78
N ALA A 386 3.69 -27.08 -0.49
CA ALA A 386 5.00 -26.93 0.17
C ALA A 386 6.06 -27.85 -0.45
N ALA A 387 5.70 -29.09 -0.83
CA ALA A 387 6.61 -30.04 -1.48
C ALA A 387 7.03 -29.58 -2.87
N GLU A 388 6.10 -29.03 -3.64
CA GLU A 388 6.37 -28.48 -4.98
C GLU A 388 7.30 -27.27 -4.90
N LEU A 389 6.98 -26.30 -4.03
CA LEU A 389 7.80 -25.12 -3.81
C LEU A 389 9.22 -25.50 -3.32
N ARG A 390 9.32 -26.51 -2.45
CA ARG A 390 10.63 -27.03 -2.02
C ARG A 390 11.46 -27.53 -3.20
N ARG A 391 10.87 -28.27 -4.13
CA ARG A 391 11.55 -28.75 -5.33
C ARG A 391 12.04 -27.60 -6.20
N GLU A 392 11.20 -26.61 -6.44
CA GLU A 392 11.57 -25.43 -7.22
C GLU A 392 12.72 -24.66 -6.59
N LEU A 393 12.73 -24.49 -5.25
CA LEU A 393 13.81 -23.83 -4.54
C LEU A 393 15.11 -24.64 -4.58
N VAL A 394 15.03 -25.97 -4.46
CA VAL A 394 16.22 -26.83 -4.59
C VAL A 394 16.80 -26.75 -6.01
N ASP A 395 15.94 -26.68 -7.03
CA ASP A 395 16.40 -26.48 -8.41
C ASP A 395 17.10 -25.12 -8.60
N LYS A 396 16.58 -24.04 -8.02
CA LYS A 396 17.22 -22.72 -8.03
C LYS A 396 18.57 -22.72 -7.27
N LEU A 397 18.62 -23.35 -6.09
CA LEU A 397 19.85 -23.52 -5.33
C LEU A 397 20.89 -24.29 -6.15
N LEU A 398 20.47 -25.36 -6.82
CA LEU A 398 21.36 -26.16 -7.69
C LEU A 398 21.90 -25.32 -8.86
N GLU A 399 21.07 -24.52 -9.51
CA GLU A 399 21.46 -23.60 -10.58
C GLU A 399 22.50 -22.57 -10.10
N ARG A 400 22.22 -21.93 -8.94
CA ARG A 400 23.11 -20.95 -8.31
C ARG A 400 24.49 -21.55 -7.98
N ASP A 401 24.49 -22.74 -7.40
CA ASP A 401 25.72 -23.37 -6.91
C ASP A 401 26.43 -24.24 -7.97
N LEU A 402 25.81 -24.38 -9.14
CA LEU A 402 26.37 -25.22 -10.24
C LEU A 402 27.82 -24.91 -10.60
N PRO A 403 28.32 -23.66 -10.65
CA PRO A 403 29.72 -23.36 -10.91
C PRO A 403 30.65 -23.93 -9.85
N LYS A 404 30.30 -23.80 -8.56
CA LYS A 404 31.07 -24.35 -7.42
C LYS A 404 31.08 -25.87 -7.45
N ILE A 405 29.92 -26.47 -7.72
CA ILE A 405 29.78 -27.92 -7.85
C ILE A 405 30.67 -28.46 -8.95
N LYS A 406 30.67 -27.85 -10.15
CA LYS A 406 31.55 -28.23 -11.25
C LYS A 406 33.02 -28.16 -10.89
N GLN A 407 33.48 -27.18 -10.12
CA GLN A 407 34.86 -27.08 -9.67
C GLN A 407 35.24 -28.22 -8.72
N VAL A 408 34.37 -28.60 -7.77
CA VAL A 408 34.60 -29.71 -6.86
C VAL A 408 34.64 -31.02 -7.63
N LEU A 409 33.72 -31.23 -8.56
CA LEU A 409 33.68 -32.43 -9.39
C LEU A 409 34.97 -32.59 -10.25
N ALA A 410 35.46 -31.49 -10.82
CA ALA A 410 36.71 -31.51 -11.61
C ALA A 410 37.94 -31.80 -10.76
N LYS A 411 38.00 -31.30 -9.52
CA LYS A 411 39.11 -31.58 -8.58
C LYS A 411 39.12 -33.02 -8.06
N ASN A 412 37.96 -33.63 -7.96
CA ASN A 412 37.77 -34.98 -7.41
C ASN A 412 37.41 -35.99 -8.52
N GLU A 413 37.91 -35.81 -9.73
CA GLU A 413 37.62 -36.69 -10.85
C GLU A 413 38.14 -38.11 -10.55
N GLY A 414 37.21 -39.07 -10.42
CA GLY A 414 37.51 -40.46 -10.11
C GLY A 414 37.49 -40.82 -8.62
N ALA A 415 37.19 -39.89 -7.73
CA ALA A 415 36.97 -40.19 -6.32
C ALA A 415 35.65 -40.95 -6.10
N ALA A 416 35.50 -41.58 -4.93
CA ALA A 416 34.26 -42.25 -4.54
C ALA A 416 33.13 -41.20 -4.36
N VAL A 417 31.87 -41.64 -4.55
CA VAL A 417 30.68 -40.73 -4.41
C VAL A 417 30.63 -40.09 -3.04
N GLU A 418 30.95 -40.84 -2.00
CA GLU A 418 30.95 -40.40 -0.59
C GLU A 418 32.02 -39.30 -0.36
N GLU A 419 33.18 -39.37 -1.01
CA GLU A 419 34.23 -38.35 -0.93
C GLU A 419 33.82 -37.07 -1.64
N ILE A 420 33.12 -37.18 -2.78
CA ILE A 420 32.58 -36.04 -3.53
C ILE A 420 31.48 -35.36 -2.72
N GLU A 421 30.55 -36.13 -2.12
CA GLU A 421 29.52 -35.60 -1.26
C GLU A 421 30.09 -34.87 -0.05
N LYS A 422 31.13 -35.40 0.57
CA LYS A 422 31.83 -34.77 1.67
C LYS A 422 32.47 -33.45 1.23
N ALA A 423 33.16 -33.44 0.11
CA ALA A 423 33.76 -32.23 -0.45
C ALA A 423 32.73 -31.16 -0.82
N LEU A 424 31.55 -31.55 -1.32
CA LEU A 424 30.41 -30.62 -1.57
C LEU A 424 29.86 -30.03 -0.28
N LYS A 425 29.71 -30.85 0.76
CA LYS A 425 29.24 -30.37 2.10
C LYS A 425 30.26 -29.40 2.73
N GLU A 426 31.57 -29.67 2.56
CA GLU A 426 32.64 -28.80 3.07
C GLU A 426 32.65 -27.40 2.45
N ILE A 427 32.18 -27.25 1.20
CA ILE A 427 32.01 -25.95 0.54
C ILE A 427 30.61 -25.34 0.74
N GLY A 428 29.78 -25.91 1.61
CA GLY A 428 28.48 -25.39 1.99
C GLY A 428 27.33 -25.80 1.08
N ILE A 429 27.47 -26.79 0.20
CA ILE A 429 26.34 -27.31 -0.58
C ILE A 429 25.43 -28.14 0.30
N GLY A 430 24.18 -27.74 0.39
CA GLY A 430 23.18 -28.39 1.23
C GLY A 430 22.79 -29.78 0.73
N GLU A 431 22.48 -30.68 1.67
CA GLU A 431 22.12 -32.09 1.39
C GLU A 431 20.96 -32.22 0.39
N ALA A 432 19.97 -31.32 0.45
CA ALA A 432 18.85 -31.33 -0.49
C ALA A 432 19.31 -31.09 -1.96
N VAL A 433 20.31 -30.25 -2.16
CA VAL A 433 20.88 -30.00 -3.49
C VAL A 433 21.67 -31.24 -3.98
N ILE A 434 22.43 -31.88 -3.08
CA ILE A 434 23.16 -33.10 -3.39
C ILE A 434 22.20 -34.23 -3.80
N LEU A 435 21.13 -34.46 -3.04
CA LEU A 435 20.10 -35.43 -3.38
C LEU A 435 19.44 -35.13 -4.72
N ARG A 436 19.17 -33.85 -5.01
CA ARG A 436 18.55 -33.42 -6.26
C ARG A 436 19.48 -33.67 -7.46
N MET A 437 20.76 -33.48 -7.28
CA MET A 437 21.77 -33.83 -8.30
C MET A 437 21.76 -35.33 -8.63
N GLN A 438 21.62 -36.17 -7.62
CA GLN A 438 21.53 -37.63 -7.78
C GLN A 438 20.23 -38.01 -8.52
N GLU A 439 19.08 -37.43 -8.14
CA GLU A 439 17.78 -37.66 -8.81
C GLU A 439 17.77 -37.28 -10.29
N LYS A 440 18.42 -36.16 -10.66
CA LYS A 440 18.52 -35.71 -12.06
C LYS A 440 19.47 -36.54 -12.91
N GLY A 441 20.04 -37.60 -12.34
CA GLY A 441 20.72 -38.71 -13.03
C GLY A 441 21.81 -38.28 -13.98
N GLY A 442 22.93 -37.81 -13.49
CA GLY A 442 23.95 -37.58 -14.50
C GLY A 442 25.25 -36.91 -14.10
N LEU A 443 25.29 -36.06 -13.07
CA LEU A 443 26.55 -35.41 -12.70
C LEU A 443 27.53 -36.40 -12.01
N LEU A 444 27.02 -37.26 -11.12
CA LEU A 444 27.84 -38.26 -10.41
C LEU A 444 28.03 -39.56 -11.18
N GLU A 445 26.98 -40.04 -11.89
CA GLU A 445 27.10 -41.30 -12.69
C GLU A 445 27.99 -41.16 -13.93
N ASN A 446 28.09 -39.98 -14.56
CA ASN A 446 28.93 -39.77 -15.71
C ASN A 446 30.44 -39.75 -15.38
N LEU A 447 30.78 -39.43 -14.11
CA LEU A 447 32.18 -39.53 -13.64
C LEU A 447 32.62 -40.97 -13.42
N GLY A 448 31.72 -41.86 -12.98
CA GLY A 448 32.02 -43.30 -12.83
C GLY A 448 32.12 -44.07 -14.16
N LYS A 449 31.39 -43.62 -15.22
CA LYS A 449 31.36 -44.35 -16.51
C LYS A 449 32.53 -44.04 -17.46
N LYS A 450 33.21 -42.90 -17.32
CA LYS A 450 34.38 -42.59 -18.15
C LYS A 450 35.61 -43.48 -17.89
N LYS A 451 35.73 -44.06 -16.71
CA LYS A 451 36.84 -45.00 -16.38
C LYS A 451 36.70 -46.37 -17.07
N LYS A 452 35.51 -46.82 -17.47
CA LYS A 452 35.32 -48.11 -18.15
C LYS A 452 35.56 -48.09 -19.67
N ARG A 453 35.76 -46.94 -20.28
CA ARG A 453 35.98 -46.83 -21.74
C ARG A 453 37.43 -46.61 -22.16
N ARG A 454 38.41 -46.65 -21.24
CA ARG A 454 39.85 -46.51 -21.57
C ARG A 454 40.66 -47.77 -21.40
N PHE A 455 40.02 -48.93 -21.26
CA PHE A 455 40.70 -50.24 -21.36
C PHE A 455 39.90 -51.12 -22.32
N PHE A 456 40.09 -50.84 -23.59
CA PHE A 456 40.09 -51.82 -24.69
C PHE A 456 40.63 -51.14 -25.93
#